data_4abd73b06a12e673833a3f688d8ba1bd
#
_entry.id   4abd73b06a12e673833a3f688d8ba1bd
#
_cell.length_a   1.000
_cell.length_b   1.000
_cell.length_c   1.000
_cell.angle_alpha   90.00
_cell.angle_beta   90.00
_cell.angle_gamma   90.00
#
_symmetry.space_group_name_H-M   'P 1'
#
loop_
_entity.id
_entity.type
_entity.pdbx_description
1 polymer ?
#
loop_
_entity_poly.entity_id
_entity_poly.type
_entity_poly.pdbx_seq_one_letter_code
_entity_poly.pdbx_strand_id
1 'polypeptide(L)'
;MTANRKKAPEYLKDDHLSVGTNEYLKVLNSGDKPVESLSVPEARKVLVTAQASVKTDLSGIEESEKTITVDDHMLRLNILRPQGSKEKLPVFIFIHGGGWVLG
;
A
#
# COMPACT_ATOMS: atom_id res chain seq x y z
N MET A 1 11.29 30.40 21.06
CA MET A 1 11.45 29.12 20.33
C MET A 1 11.05 29.34 18.90
N THR A 2 12.00 29.47 18.03
CA THR A 2 11.76 29.57 16.57
C THR A 2 11.33 28.22 16.06
N ALA A 3 10.06 28.11 15.67
CA ALA A 3 9.57 26.95 14.96
C ALA A 3 10.41 26.77 13.69
N ASN A 4 11.18 25.70 13.65
CA ASN A 4 11.93 25.31 12.46
C ASN A 4 10.91 24.96 11.38
N ARG A 5 10.51 25.96 10.56
CA ARG A 5 9.70 25.72 9.38
C ARG A 5 10.53 24.86 8.47
N LYS A 6 10.27 23.57 8.46
CA LYS A 6 10.84 22.63 7.49
C LYS A 6 10.58 23.26 6.11
N LYS A 7 11.66 23.60 5.41
CA LYS A 7 11.60 24.04 4.02
C LYS A 7 10.78 23.05 3.24
N ALA A 8 9.82 23.52 2.45
CA ALA A 8 9.00 22.62 1.65
C ALA A 8 9.91 21.67 0.84
N PRO A 9 9.62 20.38 0.83
CA PRO A 9 10.44 19.41 0.14
C PRO A 9 10.67 19.81 -1.31
N GLU A 10 11.89 19.61 -1.80
CA GLU A 10 12.32 20.06 -3.13
C GLU A 10 11.53 19.40 -4.27
N TYR A 11 11.04 18.16 -4.06
CA TYR A 11 10.21 17.46 -5.04
C TYR A 11 8.92 18.20 -5.42
N LEU A 12 8.41 19.09 -4.56
CA LEU A 12 7.21 19.89 -4.88
C LEU A 12 7.44 20.88 -6.02
N LYS A 13 8.70 21.09 -6.40
CA LYS A 13 9.10 21.97 -7.52
C LYS A 13 9.67 21.19 -8.70
N ASP A 14 9.59 19.86 -8.66
CA ASP A 14 10.11 19.02 -9.73
C ASP A 14 9.11 18.95 -10.90
N ASP A 15 9.48 19.55 -12.01
CA ASP A 15 8.67 19.62 -13.23
C ASP A 15 8.52 18.25 -13.92
N HIS A 16 9.31 17.24 -13.53
CA HIS A 16 9.20 15.88 -14.04
C HIS A 16 8.08 15.07 -13.38
N LEU A 17 7.55 15.55 -12.26
CA LEU A 17 6.43 14.91 -11.57
C LEU A 17 5.10 15.43 -12.13
N SER A 18 4.16 14.51 -12.37
CA SER A 18 2.81 14.89 -12.73
C SER A 18 2.13 15.70 -11.61
N VAL A 19 1.15 16.53 -11.97
CA VAL A 19 0.36 17.29 -11.00
C VAL A 19 -0.27 16.36 -9.96
N GLY A 20 -0.86 15.24 -10.39
CA GLY A 20 -1.47 14.27 -9.48
C GLY A 20 -0.45 13.65 -8.51
N THR A 21 0.77 13.35 -8.98
CA THR A 21 1.85 12.85 -8.11
C THR A 21 2.24 13.89 -7.06
N ASN A 22 2.38 15.15 -7.46
CA ASN A 22 2.71 16.23 -6.52
C ASN A 22 1.62 16.43 -5.47
N GLU A 23 0.36 16.39 -5.85
CA GLU A 23 -0.76 16.49 -4.92
C GLU A 23 -0.79 15.32 -3.94
N TYR A 24 -0.60 14.12 -4.44
CA TYR A 24 -0.50 12.91 -3.59
C TYR A 24 0.65 13.01 -2.58
N LEU A 25 1.84 13.44 -3.02
CA LEU A 25 3.00 13.62 -2.14
C LEU A 25 2.78 14.71 -1.09
N LYS A 26 2.04 15.77 -1.41
CA LYS A 26 1.64 16.80 -0.43
C LYS A 26 0.76 16.19 0.67
N VAL A 27 -0.24 15.41 0.28
CA VAL A 27 -1.12 14.72 1.24
C VAL A 27 -0.35 13.73 2.09
N LEU A 28 0.49 12.91 1.46
CA LEU A 28 1.30 11.90 2.15
C LEU A 28 2.25 12.52 3.19
N ASN A 29 2.79 13.71 2.92
CA ASN A 29 3.73 14.40 3.79
C ASN A 29 3.08 15.52 4.65
N SER A 30 1.75 15.60 4.68
CA SER A 30 1.04 16.60 5.47
C SER A 30 0.95 16.29 6.97
N GLY A 31 1.27 15.05 7.36
CA GLY A 31 1.27 14.63 8.76
C GLY A 31 2.38 15.28 9.59
N ASP A 32 2.14 15.42 10.89
CA ASP A 32 3.10 16.00 11.82
C ASP A 32 4.35 15.14 12.04
N LYS A 33 4.22 13.84 11.81
CA LYS A 33 5.30 12.85 11.99
C LYS A 33 5.48 12.01 10.75
N PRO A 34 6.71 11.89 10.24
CA PRO A 34 6.99 10.98 9.13
C PRO A 34 6.82 9.52 9.59
N VAL A 35 6.37 8.66 8.67
CA VAL A 35 6.03 7.25 8.97
C VAL A 35 7.21 6.49 9.58
N GLU A 36 8.43 6.78 9.17
CA GLU A 36 9.66 6.18 9.70
C GLU A 36 9.95 6.53 11.17
N SER A 37 9.29 7.56 11.70
CA SER A 37 9.42 7.95 13.12
C SER A 37 8.35 7.32 14.03
N LEU A 38 7.40 6.61 13.44
CA LEU A 38 6.33 5.95 14.16
C LEU A 38 6.78 4.58 14.69
N SER A 39 6.13 4.13 15.76
CA SER A 39 6.24 2.73 16.16
C SER A 39 5.65 1.79 15.08
N VAL A 40 6.09 0.54 15.03
CA VAL A 40 5.58 -0.43 14.05
C VAL A 40 4.04 -0.54 14.05
N PRO A 41 3.35 -0.63 15.21
CA PRO A 41 1.89 -0.65 15.23
C PRO A 41 1.25 0.61 14.66
N GLU A 42 1.82 1.79 14.96
CA GLU A 42 1.31 3.06 14.43
C GLU A 42 1.50 3.17 12.92
N ALA A 43 2.68 2.79 12.40
CA ALA A 43 2.96 2.78 10.97
C ALA A 43 1.99 1.86 10.21
N ARG A 44 1.73 0.66 10.73
CA ARG A 44 0.75 -0.28 10.16
C ARG A 44 -0.66 0.30 10.14
N LYS A 45 -1.06 1.00 11.20
CA LYS A 45 -2.37 1.66 11.27
C LYS A 45 -2.54 2.74 10.21
N VAL A 46 -1.48 3.50 9.90
CA VAL A 46 -1.51 4.50 8.83
C VAL A 46 -1.86 3.85 7.49
N LEU A 47 -1.20 2.74 7.14
CA LEU A 47 -1.47 2.03 5.89
C LEU A 47 -2.89 1.48 5.84
N VAL A 48 -3.34 0.81 6.90
CA VAL A 48 -4.70 0.26 6.99
C VAL A 48 -5.75 1.35 6.83
N THR A 49 -5.54 2.52 7.46
CA THR A 49 -6.46 3.65 7.36
C THR A 49 -6.49 4.22 5.94
N ALA A 50 -5.32 4.36 5.30
CA ALA A 50 -5.23 4.84 3.93
C ALA A 50 -5.95 3.89 2.95
N GLN A 51 -5.75 2.58 3.10
CA GLN A 51 -6.42 1.57 2.27
C GLN A 51 -7.93 1.55 2.50
N ALA A 52 -8.39 1.69 3.73
CA ALA A 52 -9.82 1.72 4.06
C ALA A 52 -10.56 2.93 3.46
N SER A 53 -9.84 4.00 3.12
CA SER A 53 -10.41 5.17 2.46
C SER A 53 -10.71 4.96 0.98
N VAL A 54 -10.12 3.93 0.36
CA VAL A 54 -10.29 3.60 -1.06
C VAL A 54 -11.39 2.56 -1.21
N LYS A 55 -12.46 2.91 -1.92
CA LYS A 55 -13.50 1.96 -2.29
C LYS A 55 -13.14 1.34 -3.63
N THR A 56 -12.96 0.02 -3.63
CA THR A 56 -12.71 -0.75 -4.86
C THR A 56 -13.94 -1.57 -5.18
N ASP A 57 -14.40 -1.51 -6.42
CA ASP A 57 -15.45 -2.39 -6.90
C ASP A 57 -14.84 -3.77 -7.19
N LEU A 58 -15.23 -4.75 -6.38
CA LEU A 58 -14.81 -6.14 -6.50
C LEU A 58 -15.89 -7.02 -7.17
N SER A 59 -16.91 -6.42 -7.76
CA SER A 59 -17.94 -7.15 -8.49
C SER A 59 -17.31 -7.96 -9.64
N GLY A 60 -17.78 -9.17 -9.84
CA GLY A 60 -17.23 -10.07 -10.85
C GLY A 60 -15.90 -10.73 -10.50
N ILE A 61 -15.42 -10.57 -9.27
CA ILE A 61 -14.20 -11.22 -8.77
C ILE A 61 -14.58 -12.24 -7.67
N GLU A 62 -14.06 -13.44 -7.80
CA GLU A 62 -14.09 -14.47 -6.79
C GLU A 62 -12.77 -14.44 -6.01
N GLU A 63 -12.85 -14.29 -4.70
CA GLU A 63 -11.70 -14.27 -3.80
C GLU A 63 -11.67 -15.57 -2.99
N SER A 64 -10.51 -16.17 -2.91
CA SER A 64 -10.26 -17.36 -2.09
C SER A 64 -8.89 -17.29 -1.42
N GLU A 65 -8.74 -18.04 -0.36
CA GLU A 65 -7.48 -18.10 0.39
C GLU A 65 -6.95 -19.53 0.40
N LYS A 66 -5.64 -19.67 0.25
CA LYS A 66 -4.94 -20.95 0.36
C LYS A 66 -3.69 -20.79 1.20
N THR A 67 -3.52 -21.68 2.17
CA THR A 67 -2.28 -21.78 2.94
C THR A 67 -1.39 -22.86 2.32
N ILE A 68 -0.13 -22.53 2.11
CA ILE A 68 0.92 -23.48 1.70
C ILE A 68 2.04 -23.47 2.74
N THR A 69 2.76 -24.58 2.84
CA THR A 69 3.95 -24.69 3.71
C THR A 69 5.18 -24.88 2.84
N VAL A 70 6.17 -24.03 3.02
CA VAL A 70 7.46 -24.08 2.31
C VAL A 70 8.57 -23.90 3.36
N ASP A 71 9.49 -24.84 3.44
CA ASP A 71 10.61 -24.83 4.39
C ASP A 71 10.17 -24.53 5.84
N ASP A 72 9.13 -25.22 6.31
CA ASP A 72 8.52 -25.07 7.64
C ASP A 72 7.85 -23.69 7.89
N HIS A 73 7.75 -22.85 6.88
CA HIS A 73 7.01 -21.59 6.95
C HIS A 73 5.65 -21.71 6.28
N MET A 74 4.62 -21.26 6.98
CA MET A 74 3.27 -21.15 6.41
C MET A 74 3.12 -19.83 5.65
N LEU A 75 2.73 -19.97 4.39
CA LEU A 75 2.41 -18.82 3.52
C LEU A 75 0.91 -18.84 3.21
N ARG A 76 0.28 -17.72 3.41
CA ARG A 76 -1.12 -17.51 3.06
C ARG A 76 -1.19 -16.77 1.72
N LEU A 77 -1.89 -17.37 0.78
CA LEU A 77 -2.06 -16.84 -0.56
C LEU A 77 -3.50 -16.36 -0.71
N ASN A 78 -3.67 -15.11 -1.15
CA ASN A 78 -4.95 -14.60 -1.62
C ASN A 78 -5.04 -14.83 -3.13
N ILE A 79 -6.07 -15.51 -3.58
CA ILE A 79 -6.28 -15.87 -4.97
C ILE A 79 -7.52 -15.14 -5.47
N LEU A 80 -7.34 -14.32 -6.48
CA LEU A 80 -8.41 -13.57 -7.14
C LEU A 80 -8.63 -14.16 -8.52
N ARG A 81 -9.88 -14.43 -8.86
CA ARG A 81 -10.29 -14.97 -10.17
C ARG A 81 -11.52 -14.24 -10.69
N PRO A 82 -11.73 -14.17 -12.01
CA PRO A 82 -13.02 -13.80 -12.54
C PRO A 82 -14.10 -14.77 -12.06
N GLN A 83 -15.19 -14.23 -11.57
CA GLN A 83 -16.30 -15.00 -11.04
C GLN A 83 -16.85 -16.00 -12.08
N GLY A 84 -17.04 -17.25 -11.67
CA GLY A 84 -17.57 -18.30 -12.50
C GLY A 84 -16.62 -18.85 -13.58
N SER A 85 -15.38 -18.37 -13.64
CA SER A 85 -14.39 -18.88 -14.57
C SER A 85 -13.95 -20.30 -14.20
N LYS A 86 -14.11 -21.25 -15.15
CA LYS A 86 -13.67 -22.65 -15.02
C LYS A 86 -12.45 -22.96 -15.88
N GLU A 87 -12.00 -22.02 -16.66
CA GLU A 87 -10.91 -22.20 -17.62
C GLU A 87 -9.55 -22.07 -16.94
N LYS A 88 -8.51 -22.59 -17.61
CA LYS A 88 -7.13 -22.30 -17.26
C LYS A 88 -6.81 -20.88 -17.65
N LEU A 89 -6.49 -20.05 -16.67
CA LEU A 89 -6.14 -18.65 -16.86
C LEU A 89 -4.63 -18.45 -16.69
N PRO A 90 -4.04 -17.49 -17.38
CA PRO A 90 -2.69 -17.04 -17.04
C PRO A 90 -2.66 -16.53 -15.61
N VAL A 91 -1.55 -16.75 -14.92
CA VAL A 91 -1.38 -16.38 -13.51
C VAL A 91 -0.46 -15.18 -13.39
N PHE A 92 -0.88 -14.20 -12.63
CA PHE A 92 -0.05 -13.07 -12.18
C PHE A 92 0.20 -13.23 -10.68
N ILE A 93 1.47 -13.22 -10.28
CA ILE A 93 1.86 -13.29 -8.86
C ILE A 93 2.30 -11.90 -8.41
N PHE A 94 1.61 -11.36 -7.41
CA PHE A 94 1.97 -10.09 -6.79
C PHE A 94 2.55 -10.33 -5.40
N ILE A 95 3.75 -9.85 -5.20
CA ILE A 95 4.44 -9.86 -3.90
C ILE A 95 4.52 -8.41 -3.44
N HIS A 96 3.80 -8.10 -2.36
CA HIS A 96 3.74 -6.72 -1.88
C HIS A 96 5.07 -6.26 -1.29
N GLY A 97 5.35 -4.96 -1.40
CA GLY A 97 6.42 -4.29 -0.70
C GLY A 97 6.02 -3.93 0.74
N GLY A 98 6.84 -3.16 1.44
CA GLY A 98 6.50 -2.62 2.76
C GLY A 98 7.64 -2.65 3.77
N GLY A 99 8.87 -2.94 3.33
CA GLY A 99 10.08 -2.92 4.17
C GLY A 99 10.00 -3.87 5.35
N TRP A 100 9.31 -5.01 5.20
CA TRP A 100 9.03 -6.01 6.26
C TRP A 100 8.25 -5.48 7.47
N VAL A 101 7.73 -4.29 7.39
CA VAL A 101 6.98 -3.61 8.46
C VAL A 101 5.53 -3.40 8.09
N LEU A 102 5.27 -2.98 6.86
CA LEU A 102 3.94 -2.67 6.32
C LEU A 102 3.47 -3.79 5.38
N GLY A 103 2.18 -4.08 5.44
CA GLY A 103 1.56 -5.07 4.54
C GLY A 103 0.76 -6.12 5.25
#